data_92c8e5b864875fbbecf5bd3e8dc0fd31
#
_entry.id   92c8e5b864875fbbecf5bd3e8dc0fd31
#
_cell.length_a   1.000
_cell.length_b   1.000
_cell.length_c   1.000
_cell.angle_alpha   90.00
_cell.angle_beta   90.00
_cell.angle_gamma   90.00
#
_symmetry.space_group_name_H-M   'P 1'
#
loop_
_entity.id
_entity.type
_entity.pdbx_description
1 polymer ?
#
loop_
_entity_poly.entity_id
_entity_poly.type
_entity_poly.pdbx_seq_one_letter_code
_entity_poly.pdbx_strand_id
1 'polypeptide(L)'
;GRLWLPEYNGLGNGYVKILSEKLSDKFSVINKGHGSFTLPFLLRNLTTDCLSLSPAAVSILIGINDVGVAKNTGKSLRAQEFASNYDTLIRRLLEASIPSVFLMSPFLFSRPQEYLNWLPELREAEHTIETLARQYQLPFLPLQDRMQEAEKYGTDALTPDGIHLTAFGHELLAKWWLEAFADFY
;
A
#
# COMPACT_ATOMS: atom_id res chain seq x y z
N GLY A 1 -6.94 5.41 1.70
CA GLY A 1 -7.03 6.80 2.12
C GLY A 1 -8.37 7.42 1.75
N ARG A 2 -8.84 8.39 2.56
CA ARG A 2 -10.11 9.11 2.31
C ARG A 2 -9.79 10.55 2.00
N LEU A 3 -9.40 10.82 0.76
CA LEU A 3 -9.01 12.14 0.28
C LEU A 3 -10.13 13.18 0.33
N TRP A 4 -11.39 12.73 0.24
CA TRP A 4 -12.54 13.63 0.14
C TRP A 4 -13.12 14.10 1.49
N LEU A 5 -12.50 13.74 2.60
CA LEU A 5 -12.94 14.21 3.92
C LEU A 5 -12.23 15.54 4.24
N PRO A 6 -12.93 16.70 4.10
CA PRO A 6 -12.32 18.02 4.30
C PRO A 6 -11.73 18.23 5.69
N GLU A 7 -12.34 17.62 6.71
CA GLU A 7 -11.94 17.73 8.12
C GLU A 7 -10.55 17.15 8.40
N TYR A 8 -9.99 16.37 7.48
CA TYR A 8 -8.65 15.79 7.60
C TYR A 8 -7.64 16.42 6.65
N ASN A 9 -7.93 17.59 6.07
CA ASN A 9 -7.06 18.29 5.12
C ASN A 9 -6.55 17.40 3.97
N GLY A 10 -7.38 16.48 3.49
CA GLY A 10 -7.03 15.54 2.45
C GLY A 10 -6.11 14.37 2.88
N LEU A 11 -5.71 14.29 4.16
CA LEU A 11 -4.85 13.22 4.67
C LEU A 11 -5.63 11.94 5.01
N GLY A 12 -6.96 12.06 5.22
CA GLY A 12 -7.77 10.99 5.80
C GLY A 12 -7.47 10.81 7.29
N ASN A 13 -8.03 9.77 7.90
CA ASN A 13 -7.90 9.46 9.32
C ASN A 13 -7.08 8.19 9.60
N GLY A 14 -6.26 7.77 8.65
CA GLY A 14 -5.46 6.54 8.73
C GLY A 14 -3.97 6.80 8.97
N TYR A 15 -3.15 5.80 8.69
CA TYR A 15 -1.71 5.82 8.93
C TYR A 15 -0.99 7.00 8.25
N VAL A 16 -1.48 7.48 7.10
CA VAL A 16 -0.87 8.64 6.40
C VAL A 16 -0.95 9.91 7.24
N LYS A 17 -2.06 10.11 7.96
CA LYS A 17 -2.19 11.24 8.90
C LYS A 17 -1.16 11.12 10.04
N ILE A 18 -1.00 9.92 10.61
CA ILE A 18 -0.02 9.67 11.67
C ILE A 18 1.40 9.95 11.16
N LEU A 19 1.73 9.48 9.95
CA LEU A 19 3.03 9.77 9.32
C LEU A 19 3.21 11.29 9.10
N SER A 20 2.18 11.99 8.65
CA SER A 20 2.24 13.45 8.47
C SER A 20 2.57 14.19 9.76
N GLU A 21 1.99 13.77 10.88
CA GLU A 21 2.27 14.34 12.20
C GLU A 21 3.70 14.01 12.66
N LYS A 22 4.14 12.76 12.48
CA LYS A 22 5.48 12.29 12.91
C LYS A 22 6.63 12.84 12.08
N LEU A 23 6.39 13.18 10.82
CA LEU A 23 7.40 13.63 9.86
C LEU A 23 7.30 15.13 9.57
N SER A 24 6.45 15.86 10.28
CA SER A 24 6.11 17.28 10.03
C SER A 24 7.33 18.22 10.00
N ASP A 25 8.38 17.89 10.76
CA ASP A 25 9.60 18.71 10.80
C ASP A 25 10.47 18.55 9.54
N LYS A 26 10.25 17.51 8.75
CA LYS A 26 11.07 17.17 7.58
C LYS A 26 10.30 17.16 6.26
N PHE A 27 9.02 16.77 6.30
CA PHE A 27 8.23 16.54 5.09
C PHE A 27 6.81 17.12 5.20
N SER A 28 6.33 17.63 4.07
CA SER A 28 4.92 17.85 3.83
C SER A 28 4.33 16.57 3.20
N VAL A 29 3.53 15.83 3.94
CA VAL A 29 2.93 14.57 3.48
C VAL A 29 1.64 14.84 2.74
N ILE A 30 1.49 14.24 1.56
CA ILE A 30 0.30 14.32 0.72
C ILE A 30 -0.28 12.91 0.59
N ASN A 31 -1.57 12.74 0.87
CA ASN A 31 -2.27 11.48 0.66
C ASN A 31 -2.93 11.46 -0.73
N LYS A 32 -2.53 10.53 -1.58
CA LYS A 32 -3.09 10.26 -2.90
C LYS A 32 -3.70 8.86 -3.01
N GLY A 33 -4.03 8.26 -1.87
CA GLY A 33 -4.71 6.97 -1.83
C GLY A 33 -6.18 7.08 -2.20
N HIS A 34 -6.60 6.36 -3.24
CA HIS A 34 -7.99 6.25 -3.68
C HIS A 34 -8.60 4.93 -3.23
N GLY A 35 -9.88 4.97 -2.86
CA GLY A 35 -10.65 3.75 -2.60
C GLY A 35 -10.85 2.93 -3.89
N SER A 36 -10.81 1.61 -3.76
CA SER A 36 -11.05 0.66 -4.85
C SER A 36 -10.08 0.72 -6.04
N PHE A 37 -8.97 1.45 -5.97
CA PHE A 37 -7.99 1.45 -7.05
C PHE A 37 -7.32 0.09 -7.17
N THR A 38 -7.26 -0.39 -8.41
CA THR A 38 -6.34 -1.45 -8.85
C THR A 38 -5.10 -0.81 -9.45
N LEU A 39 -4.08 -1.61 -9.69
CA LEU A 39 -2.82 -1.14 -10.27
C LEU A 39 -2.99 -0.44 -11.64
N PRO A 40 -3.83 -0.90 -12.58
CA PRO A 40 -4.11 -0.15 -13.81
C PRO A 40 -4.75 1.23 -13.57
N PHE A 41 -5.60 1.38 -12.54
CA PHE A 41 -6.17 2.69 -12.19
C PHE A 41 -5.12 3.61 -11.60
N LEU A 42 -4.23 3.10 -10.74
CA LEU A 42 -3.10 3.86 -10.21
C LEU A 42 -2.20 4.36 -11.35
N LEU A 43 -1.83 3.50 -12.29
CA LEU A 43 -0.98 3.86 -13.44
C LEU A 43 -1.59 4.97 -14.31
N ARG A 44 -2.89 4.93 -14.55
CA ARG A 44 -3.58 5.99 -15.32
C ARG A 44 -3.53 7.35 -14.64
N ASN A 45 -3.56 7.38 -13.31
CA ASN A 45 -3.56 8.60 -12.53
C ASN A 45 -2.15 9.00 -12.05
N LEU A 46 -1.12 8.20 -12.31
CA LEU A 46 0.23 8.39 -11.79
C LEU A 46 0.80 9.78 -12.05
N THR A 47 0.59 10.30 -13.25
CA THR A 47 1.09 11.64 -13.61
C THR A 47 0.44 12.71 -12.74
N THR A 48 -0.89 12.71 -12.66
CA THR A 48 -1.65 13.73 -11.92
C THR A 48 -1.47 13.60 -10.40
N ASP A 49 -1.47 12.37 -9.89
CA ASP A 49 -1.46 12.13 -8.45
C ASP A 49 -0.04 12.09 -7.85
N CYS A 50 0.99 11.92 -8.67
CA CYS A 50 2.36 11.75 -8.19
C CYS A 50 3.37 12.58 -8.99
N LEU A 51 3.58 12.27 -10.29
CA LEU A 51 4.72 12.80 -11.02
C LEU A 51 4.69 14.33 -11.15
N SER A 52 3.53 14.93 -11.39
CA SER A 52 3.37 16.39 -11.48
C SER A 52 3.63 17.13 -10.16
N LEU A 53 3.66 16.41 -9.03
CA LEU A 53 3.95 16.97 -7.72
C LEU A 53 5.45 16.99 -7.40
N SER A 54 6.26 16.31 -8.20
CA SER A 54 7.72 16.19 -8.01
C SER A 54 8.09 15.83 -6.56
N PRO A 55 7.54 14.74 -5.99
CA PRO A 55 7.75 14.43 -4.59
C PRO A 55 9.20 14.00 -4.30
N ALA A 56 9.71 14.33 -3.11
CA ALA A 56 11.00 13.83 -2.62
C ALA A 56 10.97 12.33 -2.29
N ALA A 57 9.81 11.80 -1.93
CA ALA A 57 9.60 10.38 -1.64
C ALA A 57 8.18 9.95 -2.00
N VAL A 58 8.03 8.69 -2.41
CA VAL A 58 6.73 8.06 -2.69
C VAL A 58 6.64 6.74 -1.94
N SER A 59 5.53 6.54 -1.24
CA SER A 59 5.21 5.28 -0.57
C SER A 59 3.98 4.65 -1.22
N ILE A 60 4.08 3.38 -1.63
CA ILE A 60 3.08 2.68 -2.42
C ILE A 60 2.55 1.48 -1.65
N LEU A 61 1.23 1.46 -1.44
CA LEU A 61 0.47 0.32 -0.92
C LEU A 61 -0.70 0.07 -1.88
N ILE A 62 -0.59 -0.95 -2.70
CA ILE A 62 -1.56 -1.31 -3.74
C ILE A 62 -1.57 -2.83 -3.95
N GLY A 63 -2.66 -3.38 -4.48
CA GLY A 63 -2.75 -4.78 -4.91
C GLY A 63 -3.90 -5.56 -4.29
N ILE A 64 -4.46 -5.15 -3.15
CA ILE A 64 -5.59 -5.88 -2.54
C ILE A 64 -6.83 -5.89 -3.43
N ASN A 65 -7.10 -4.81 -4.16
CA ASN A 65 -8.21 -4.77 -5.10
C ASN A 65 -7.95 -5.60 -6.36
N ASP A 66 -6.70 -5.74 -6.80
CA ASP A 66 -6.31 -6.64 -7.89
C ASP A 66 -6.53 -8.10 -7.48
N VAL A 67 -6.20 -8.47 -6.24
CA VAL A 67 -6.53 -9.76 -5.64
C VAL A 67 -8.06 -9.96 -5.60
N GLY A 68 -8.82 -8.95 -5.16
CA GLY A 68 -10.27 -8.97 -5.16
C GLY A 68 -10.87 -9.19 -6.56
N VAL A 69 -10.32 -8.54 -7.58
CA VAL A 69 -10.73 -8.78 -8.99
C VAL A 69 -10.43 -10.22 -9.38
N ALA A 70 -9.26 -10.77 -9.04
CA ALA A 70 -8.92 -12.16 -9.33
C ALA A 70 -9.94 -13.13 -8.75
N LYS A 71 -10.32 -12.94 -7.49
CA LYS A 71 -11.27 -13.81 -6.78
C LYS A 71 -12.71 -13.68 -7.31
N ASN A 72 -13.15 -12.45 -7.55
CA ASN A 72 -14.55 -12.19 -7.92
C ASN A 72 -14.85 -12.46 -9.40
N THR A 73 -13.84 -12.40 -10.28
CA THR A 73 -14.02 -12.54 -11.72
C THR A 73 -13.33 -13.77 -12.33
N GLY A 74 -12.49 -14.46 -11.55
CA GLY A 74 -11.64 -15.55 -12.03
C GLY A 74 -10.46 -15.07 -12.92
N LYS A 75 -10.28 -13.76 -13.09
CA LYS A 75 -9.16 -13.18 -13.84
C LYS A 75 -7.90 -13.14 -12.98
N SER A 76 -7.01 -14.13 -13.09
CA SER A 76 -5.78 -14.23 -12.31
C SER A 76 -4.93 -12.95 -12.37
N LEU A 77 -4.03 -12.74 -11.41
CA LEU A 77 -3.08 -11.61 -11.42
C LEU A 77 -2.23 -11.60 -12.69
N ARG A 78 -1.82 -12.78 -13.19
CA ARG A 78 -1.13 -12.89 -14.49
C ARG A 78 -1.99 -12.39 -15.65
N ALA A 79 -3.27 -12.74 -15.68
CA ALA A 79 -4.21 -12.28 -16.70
C ALA A 79 -4.57 -10.78 -16.58
N GLN A 80 -4.32 -10.18 -15.42
CA GLN A 80 -4.41 -8.74 -15.16
C GLN A 80 -3.10 -8.00 -15.48
N GLU A 81 -2.07 -8.72 -15.91
CA GLU A 81 -0.73 -8.16 -16.18
C GLU A 81 -0.14 -7.46 -14.94
N PHE A 82 -0.43 -7.96 -13.72
CA PHE A 82 -0.04 -7.32 -12.47
C PHE A 82 1.47 -7.07 -12.38
N ALA A 83 2.29 -8.07 -12.71
CA ALA A 83 3.75 -7.95 -12.65
C ALA A 83 4.29 -6.91 -13.64
N SER A 84 3.84 -6.91 -14.90
CA SER A 84 4.29 -5.95 -15.92
C SER A 84 3.81 -4.52 -15.64
N ASN A 85 2.61 -4.39 -15.08
CA ASN A 85 2.08 -3.09 -14.66
C ASN A 85 2.86 -2.54 -13.45
N TYR A 86 3.22 -3.40 -12.49
CA TYR A 86 4.01 -2.98 -11.33
C TYR A 86 5.45 -2.59 -11.73
N ASP A 87 6.07 -3.34 -12.63
CA ASP A 87 7.35 -2.99 -13.25
C ASP A 87 7.27 -1.62 -13.96
N THR A 88 6.21 -1.40 -14.73
CA THR A 88 5.96 -0.11 -15.40
C THR A 88 5.81 1.04 -14.39
N LEU A 89 5.11 0.80 -13.28
CA LEU A 89 4.97 1.78 -12.19
C LEU A 89 6.34 2.18 -11.65
N ILE A 90 7.18 1.21 -11.27
CA ILE A 90 8.51 1.47 -10.73
C ILE A 90 9.36 2.23 -11.74
N ARG A 91 9.43 1.77 -12.99
CA ARG A 91 10.22 2.45 -14.03
C ARG A 91 9.81 3.90 -14.21
N ARG A 92 8.51 4.19 -14.29
CA ARG A 92 8.02 5.57 -14.44
C ARG A 92 8.38 6.47 -13.25
N LEU A 93 8.41 5.93 -12.03
CA LEU A 93 8.85 6.68 -10.85
C LEU A 93 10.35 6.96 -10.89
N LEU A 94 11.16 5.97 -11.27
CA LEU A 94 12.62 6.12 -11.40
C LEU A 94 13.00 7.06 -12.56
N GLU A 95 12.35 6.96 -13.70
CA GLU A 95 12.52 7.86 -14.85
C GLU A 95 12.17 9.31 -14.50
N ALA A 96 11.20 9.51 -13.61
CA ALA A 96 10.88 10.83 -13.08
C ALA A 96 11.87 11.33 -12.02
N SER A 97 12.94 10.55 -11.76
CA SER A 97 14.02 10.90 -10.82
C SER A 97 13.52 11.15 -9.39
N ILE A 98 12.49 10.41 -8.95
CA ILE A 98 12.01 10.49 -7.56
C ILE A 98 13.10 9.90 -6.65
N PRO A 99 13.62 10.67 -5.67
CA PRO A 99 14.77 10.27 -4.87
C PRO A 99 14.56 9.01 -4.05
N SER A 100 13.34 8.81 -3.54
CA SER A 100 13.02 7.66 -2.68
C SER A 100 11.67 7.04 -3.05
N VAL A 101 11.66 5.74 -3.31
CA VAL A 101 10.45 4.97 -3.60
C VAL A 101 10.35 3.81 -2.61
N PHE A 102 9.28 3.78 -1.82
CA PHE A 102 9.02 2.79 -0.78
C PHE A 102 7.86 1.89 -1.20
N LEU A 103 8.09 0.59 -1.22
CA LEU A 103 7.08 -0.39 -1.61
C LEU A 103 6.56 -1.15 -0.40
N MET A 104 5.25 -1.38 -0.37
CA MET A 104 4.60 -2.20 0.65
C MET A 104 3.75 -3.28 -0.01
N SER A 105 3.71 -4.47 0.58
CA SER A 105 2.80 -5.51 0.11
C SER A 105 1.35 -5.23 0.52
N PRO A 106 0.35 -5.68 -0.27
CA PRO A 106 -1.02 -5.76 0.21
C PRO A 106 -1.12 -6.75 1.38
N PHE A 107 -2.21 -6.67 2.14
CA PHE A 107 -2.51 -7.56 3.25
C PHE A 107 -4.01 -7.79 3.37
N LEU A 108 -4.37 -8.84 4.10
CA LEU A 108 -5.72 -9.12 4.58
C LEU A 108 -5.66 -9.86 5.93
N PHE A 109 -6.78 -9.89 6.62
CA PHE A 109 -6.95 -10.62 7.87
C PHE A 109 -7.71 -11.92 7.67
N SER A 110 -7.65 -12.81 8.66
CA SER A 110 -8.29 -14.14 8.63
C SER A 110 -9.84 -14.10 8.69
N ARG A 111 -10.42 -12.93 8.89
CA ARG A 111 -11.88 -12.71 8.94
C ARG A 111 -12.29 -11.59 7.99
N PRO A 112 -13.40 -11.77 7.26
CA PRO A 112 -14.25 -12.97 7.21
C PRO A 112 -13.47 -14.18 6.66
N GLN A 113 -13.90 -15.39 7.07
CA GLN A 113 -13.19 -16.64 6.75
C GLN A 113 -12.99 -16.85 5.23
N GLU A 114 -13.85 -16.30 4.41
CA GLU A 114 -13.73 -16.34 2.94
C GLU A 114 -12.41 -15.73 2.44
N TYR A 115 -11.82 -14.77 3.15
CA TYR A 115 -10.54 -14.15 2.79
C TYR A 115 -9.35 -15.10 2.92
N LEU A 116 -9.46 -16.19 3.67
CA LEU A 116 -8.44 -17.24 3.67
C LEU A 116 -8.24 -17.83 2.26
N ASN A 117 -9.30 -17.84 1.44
CA ASN A 117 -9.22 -18.26 0.05
C ASN A 117 -8.51 -17.24 -0.86
N TRP A 118 -8.27 -16.03 -0.38
CA TRP A 118 -7.57 -14.97 -1.13
C TRP A 118 -6.05 -15.01 -0.90
N LEU A 119 -5.59 -15.73 0.14
CA LEU A 119 -4.19 -15.79 0.52
C LEU A 119 -3.25 -16.24 -0.61
N PRO A 120 -3.58 -17.23 -1.47
CA PRO A 120 -2.68 -17.63 -2.55
C PRO A 120 -2.38 -16.45 -3.50
N GLU A 121 -3.38 -15.74 -3.97
CA GLU A 121 -3.23 -14.59 -4.87
C GLU A 121 -2.59 -13.39 -4.15
N LEU A 122 -2.90 -13.20 -2.87
CA LEU A 122 -2.25 -12.16 -2.07
C LEU A 122 -0.75 -12.41 -1.97
N ARG A 123 -0.33 -13.66 -1.69
CA ARG A 123 1.08 -14.05 -1.63
C ARG A 123 1.77 -13.96 -3.00
N GLU A 124 1.04 -14.24 -4.09
CA GLU A 124 1.54 -14.02 -5.45
C GLU A 124 1.82 -12.53 -5.69
N ALA A 125 0.90 -11.64 -5.28
CA ALA A 125 1.09 -10.20 -5.38
C ALA A 125 2.28 -9.72 -4.53
N GLU A 126 2.36 -10.15 -3.27
CA GLU A 126 3.47 -9.82 -2.36
C GLU A 126 4.81 -10.27 -2.95
N HIS A 127 4.92 -11.52 -3.40
CA HIS A 127 6.13 -12.07 -4.02
C HIS A 127 6.55 -11.29 -5.28
N THR A 128 5.57 -10.91 -6.10
CA THR A 128 5.83 -10.08 -7.29
C THR A 128 6.43 -8.73 -6.90
N ILE A 129 5.83 -8.04 -5.93
CA ILE A 129 6.32 -6.74 -5.47
C ILE A 129 7.71 -6.86 -4.85
N GLU A 130 7.93 -7.87 -4.01
CA GLU A 130 9.23 -8.15 -3.38
C GLU A 130 10.33 -8.42 -4.43
N THR A 131 10.00 -9.23 -5.44
CA THR A 131 10.93 -9.55 -6.52
C THR A 131 11.34 -8.29 -7.29
N LEU A 132 10.40 -7.45 -7.64
CA LEU A 132 10.66 -6.17 -8.31
C LEU A 132 11.41 -5.20 -7.38
N ALA A 133 11.08 -5.14 -6.10
CA ALA A 133 11.82 -4.33 -5.13
C ALA A 133 13.30 -4.72 -5.08
N ARG A 134 13.62 -6.01 -5.05
CA ARG A 134 14.99 -6.51 -5.10
C ARG A 134 15.67 -6.17 -6.43
N GLN A 135 14.98 -6.37 -7.56
CA GLN A 135 15.52 -6.06 -8.90
C GLN A 135 15.93 -4.60 -9.03
N TYR A 136 15.12 -3.68 -8.49
CA TYR A 136 15.36 -2.24 -8.55
C TYR A 136 16.07 -1.68 -7.32
N GLN A 137 16.47 -2.54 -6.37
CA GLN A 137 17.13 -2.17 -5.10
C GLN A 137 16.32 -1.14 -4.29
N LEU A 138 14.99 -1.31 -4.26
CA LEU A 138 14.06 -0.45 -3.54
C LEU A 138 13.71 -1.03 -2.17
N PRO A 139 13.53 -0.18 -1.15
CA PRO A 139 13.05 -0.61 0.15
C PRO A 139 11.64 -1.22 0.05
N PHE A 140 11.45 -2.35 0.75
CA PHE A 140 10.19 -3.10 0.75
C PHE A 140 9.77 -3.46 2.16
N LEU A 141 8.49 -3.23 2.47
CA LEU A 141 7.87 -3.61 3.74
C LEU A 141 6.83 -4.72 3.49
N PRO A 142 7.13 -5.98 3.83
CA PRO A 142 6.14 -7.05 3.81
C PRO A 142 5.14 -6.86 4.95
N LEU A 143 3.85 -6.80 4.63
CA LEU A 143 2.80 -6.51 5.61
C LEU A 143 1.99 -7.73 6.03
N GLN A 144 1.84 -8.76 5.17
CA GLN A 144 0.93 -9.86 5.47
C GLN A 144 1.30 -10.61 6.76
N ASP A 145 2.57 -10.97 6.93
CA ASP A 145 3.00 -11.71 8.13
C ASP A 145 2.90 -10.83 9.38
N ARG A 146 3.20 -9.54 9.26
CA ARG A 146 3.08 -8.58 10.37
C ARG A 146 1.63 -8.40 10.81
N MET A 147 0.70 -8.31 9.85
CA MET A 147 -0.74 -8.22 10.15
C MET A 147 -1.26 -9.50 10.77
N GLN A 148 -0.84 -10.65 10.26
CA GLN A 148 -1.21 -11.94 10.82
C GLN A 148 -0.66 -12.13 12.25
N GLU A 149 0.57 -11.74 12.50
CA GLU A 149 1.14 -11.77 13.85
C GLU A 149 0.40 -10.82 14.80
N ALA A 150 -0.04 -9.67 14.31
CA ALA A 150 -0.81 -8.70 15.10
C ALA A 150 -2.21 -9.21 15.49
N GLU A 151 -2.76 -10.23 14.83
CA GLU A 151 -4.05 -10.85 15.21
C GLU A 151 -4.04 -11.41 16.65
N LYS A 152 -2.88 -11.56 17.28
CA LYS A 152 -2.76 -11.82 18.72
C LYS A 152 -3.44 -10.76 19.61
N TYR A 153 -3.62 -9.55 19.12
CA TYR A 153 -4.36 -8.48 19.81
C TYR A 153 -5.88 -8.56 19.60
N GLY A 154 -6.35 -9.55 18.83
CA GLY A 154 -7.73 -9.71 18.41
C GLY A 154 -7.98 -9.08 17.03
N THR A 155 -8.56 -9.85 16.10
CA THR A 155 -8.82 -9.38 14.74
C THR A 155 -9.73 -8.15 14.70
N ASP A 156 -10.76 -8.12 15.55
CA ASP A 156 -11.70 -6.97 15.63
C ASP A 156 -11.03 -5.67 16.11
N ALA A 157 -9.93 -5.78 16.85
CA ALA A 157 -9.14 -4.61 17.24
C ALA A 157 -8.36 -4.01 16.06
N LEU A 158 -8.09 -4.79 15.01
CA LEU A 158 -7.25 -4.43 13.88
C LEU A 158 -8.04 -4.01 12.64
N THR A 159 -9.18 -4.68 12.41
CA THR A 159 -9.97 -4.51 11.20
C THR A 159 -11.46 -4.69 11.46
N PRO A 160 -12.32 -3.85 10.85
CA PRO A 160 -13.77 -4.04 10.90
C PRO A 160 -14.28 -5.06 9.87
N ASP A 161 -13.53 -5.34 8.80
CA ASP A 161 -14.01 -6.09 7.63
C ASP A 161 -12.96 -7.01 7.00
N GLY A 162 -11.77 -7.10 7.57
CA GLY A 162 -10.68 -7.95 7.10
C GLY A 162 -9.72 -7.31 6.09
N ILE A 163 -9.99 -6.09 5.63
CA ILE A 163 -9.15 -5.36 4.65
C ILE A 163 -8.83 -3.95 5.14
N HIS A 164 -9.83 -3.24 5.65
CA HIS A 164 -9.65 -1.90 6.19
C HIS A 164 -9.18 -1.95 7.64
N LEU A 165 -8.38 -0.98 8.03
CA LEU A 165 -7.83 -0.92 9.38
C LEU A 165 -8.69 -0.06 10.32
N THR A 166 -8.75 -0.47 11.58
CA THR A 166 -9.18 0.37 12.70
C THR A 166 -8.12 1.45 13.01
N ALA A 167 -8.40 2.35 13.94
CA ALA A 167 -7.41 3.32 14.43
C ALA A 167 -6.13 2.61 14.93
N PHE A 168 -6.28 1.56 15.73
CA PHE A 168 -5.15 0.77 16.25
C PHE A 168 -4.38 0.05 15.13
N GLY A 169 -5.07 -0.53 14.15
CA GLY A 169 -4.40 -1.12 12.97
C GLY A 169 -3.60 -0.09 12.17
N HIS A 170 -4.11 1.14 12.05
CA HIS A 170 -3.38 2.24 11.42
C HIS A 170 -2.16 2.70 12.22
N GLU A 171 -2.22 2.70 13.54
CA GLU A 171 -1.07 3.01 14.43
C GLU A 171 0.05 1.99 14.23
N LEU A 172 -0.28 0.69 14.18
CA LEU A 172 0.69 -0.37 13.92
C LEU A 172 1.33 -0.22 12.54
N LEU A 173 0.54 0.02 11.50
CA LEU A 173 1.06 0.23 10.15
C LEU A 173 2.00 1.44 10.08
N ALA A 174 1.62 2.56 10.70
CA ALA A 174 2.46 3.75 10.76
C ALA A 174 3.78 3.47 11.49
N LYS A 175 3.73 2.74 12.61
CA LYS A 175 4.92 2.32 13.35
C LYS A 175 5.85 1.49 12.48
N TRP A 176 5.35 0.44 11.83
CA TRP A 176 6.17 -0.42 10.97
C TRP A 176 6.74 0.32 9.76
N TRP A 177 5.99 1.28 9.21
CA TRP A 177 6.47 2.16 8.15
C TRP A 177 7.66 2.98 8.61
N LEU A 178 7.56 3.65 9.76
CA LEU A 178 8.63 4.47 10.34
C LEU A 178 9.88 3.63 10.67
N GLU A 179 9.70 2.42 11.19
CA GLU A 179 10.80 1.49 11.48
C GLU A 179 11.49 1.01 10.19
N ALA A 180 10.72 0.62 9.17
CA ALA A 180 11.25 0.03 7.94
C ALA A 180 12.00 1.05 7.08
N PHE A 181 11.60 2.31 7.13
CA PHE A 181 12.14 3.36 6.26
C PHE A 181 12.91 4.45 7.01
N ALA A 182 13.35 4.16 8.25
CA ALA A 182 14.05 5.11 9.12
C ALA A 182 15.32 5.72 8.50
N ASP A 183 16.04 4.94 7.70
CA ASP A 183 17.30 5.38 7.06
C ASP A 183 17.09 6.37 5.90
N PHE A 184 15.84 6.67 5.52
CA PHE A 184 15.53 7.50 4.35
C PHE A 184 14.91 8.86 4.71
N TYR A 185 14.76 9.20 6.00
CA TYR A 185 14.19 10.49 6.43
C TYR A 185 14.88 11.14 7.64
#